data_15c85e3da4207a363ff52ea4c6e67c14
#
_entry.id   15c85e3da4207a363ff52ea4c6e67c14
#
_cell.length_a   1.000
_cell.length_b   1.000
_cell.length_c   1.000
_cell.angle_alpha   90.00
_cell.angle_beta   90.00
_cell.angle_gamma   90.00
#
_symmetry.space_group_name_H-M   'P 1'
#
loop_
_entity.id
_entity.type
_entity.pdbx_description
1 polymer ?
#
loop_
_entity_poly.entity_id
_entity_poly.type
_entity_poly.pdbx_seq_one_letter_code
_entity_poly.pdbx_strand_id
1 'polypeptide(L)'
;DRHLIHEVTSPQAFEGLRNSNRNVRQPSLTLAVADHNVPTTDRSKGIDDKESKIQVDTLEANCKQFGIKLFGMNDKRQGIVHIIGPEQGFTQPGTVIVCGDSHTATHGAFGALAFGIGTSEVEHVLATQTLIQKKSKNLRINVNGKLPIGVTAKDVILKIIGTIGTCLLYTSPSPRD
;
A
#
# COMPACT_ATOMS: atom_id res chain seq x y z
N ASP A 1 6.00 -3.71 -10.79
CA ASP A 1 6.81 -2.54 -11.18
C ASP A 1 7.11 -1.64 -10.00
N ARG A 2 6.14 -1.48 -9.07
CA ARG A 2 6.26 -0.62 -7.90
C ARG A 2 5.76 -1.32 -6.65
N HIS A 3 6.48 -1.18 -5.55
CA HIS A 3 6.09 -1.73 -4.26
C HIS A 3 6.08 -0.63 -3.21
N LEU A 4 4.91 -0.39 -2.61
CA LEU A 4 4.75 0.51 -1.48
C LEU A 4 4.75 -0.32 -0.19
N ILE A 5 5.49 0.11 0.81
CA ILE A 5 5.55 -0.56 2.11
C ILE A 5 5.39 0.44 3.26
N HIS A 6 4.82 -0.02 4.36
CA HIS A 6 4.65 0.75 5.58
C HIS A 6 4.97 -0.10 6.83
N GLU A 7 4.93 0.50 8.00
CA GLU A 7 5.41 -0.09 9.24
C GLU A 7 4.58 -1.28 9.75
N VAL A 8 3.29 -1.38 9.36
CA VAL A 8 2.40 -2.40 9.94
C VAL A 8 2.61 -3.79 9.33
N THR A 9 2.73 -3.89 8.01
CA THR A 9 2.77 -5.18 7.29
C THR A 9 4.17 -5.61 6.86
N SER A 10 5.17 -4.75 6.99
CA SER A 10 6.52 -5.03 6.51
C SER A 10 7.46 -5.74 7.51
N PRO A 11 7.33 -5.63 8.85
CA PRO A 11 8.31 -6.20 9.77
C PRO A 11 8.55 -7.70 9.58
N GLN A 12 7.47 -8.47 9.52
CA GLN A 12 7.52 -9.94 9.33
C GLN A 12 8.07 -10.33 7.96
N ALA A 13 7.75 -9.55 6.91
CA ALA A 13 8.28 -9.78 5.58
C ALA A 13 9.81 -9.63 5.54
N PHE A 14 10.35 -8.60 6.18
CA PHE A 14 11.80 -8.42 6.30
C PHE A 14 12.46 -9.48 7.17
N GLU A 15 11.79 -9.94 8.22
CA GLU A 15 12.28 -11.06 9.03
C GLU A 15 12.36 -12.34 8.19
N GLY A 16 11.35 -12.64 7.39
CA GLY A 16 11.36 -13.77 6.45
C GLY A 16 12.51 -13.70 5.47
N LEU A 17 12.82 -12.51 4.92
CA LEU A 17 13.98 -12.31 4.05
C LEU A 17 15.31 -12.65 4.79
N ARG A 18 15.48 -12.17 6.02
CA ARG A 18 16.67 -12.49 6.82
C ARG A 18 16.80 -13.99 7.10
N ASN A 19 15.72 -14.62 7.54
CA ASN A 19 15.69 -16.05 7.85
C ASN A 19 15.98 -16.93 6.64
N SER A 20 15.57 -16.46 5.44
CA SER A 20 15.82 -17.13 4.17
C SER A 20 17.15 -16.73 3.52
N ASN A 21 17.95 -15.88 4.17
CA ASN A 21 19.18 -15.29 3.63
C ASN A 21 18.97 -14.65 2.23
N ARG A 22 17.90 -13.89 2.07
CA ARG A 22 17.53 -13.21 0.83
C ARG A 22 17.62 -11.70 0.99
N ASN A 23 18.00 -11.03 -0.09
CA ASN A 23 17.98 -9.58 -0.19
C ASN A 23 16.71 -9.08 -0.92
N VAL A 24 16.41 -7.81 -0.75
CA VAL A 24 15.42 -7.14 -1.59
C VAL A 24 15.97 -7.05 -3.01
N ARG A 25 15.20 -7.59 -3.97
CA ARG A 25 15.64 -7.72 -5.36
C ARG A 25 15.81 -6.38 -6.06
N GLN A 26 14.87 -5.44 -5.84
CA GLN A 26 14.84 -4.14 -6.48
C GLN A 26 14.48 -3.02 -5.46
N PRO A 27 15.43 -2.60 -4.62
CA PRO A 27 15.17 -1.55 -3.64
C PRO A 27 14.72 -0.22 -4.26
N SER A 28 15.20 0.11 -5.47
CA SER A 28 14.84 1.32 -6.20
C SER A 28 13.38 1.36 -6.69
N LEU A 29 12.73 0.21 -6.79
CA LEU A 29 11.31 0.08 -7.14
C LEU A 29 10.41 -0.07 -5.91
N THR A 30 10.99 0.06 -4.72
CA THR A 30 10.28 -0.01 -3.44
C THR A 30 10.36 1.35 -2.75
N LEU A 31 9.22 1.85 -2.29
CA LEU A 31 9.13 3.10 -1.53
C LEU A 31 8.44 2.82 -0.21
N ALA A 32 9.08 3.22 0.87
CA ALA A 32 8.58 3.06 2.23
C ALA A 32 8.09 4.39 2.81
N VAL A 33 7.08 4.30 3.65
CA VAL A 33 6.60 5.42 4.46
C VAL A 33 6.09 4.91 5.80
N ALA A 34 6.31 5.70 6.87
CA ALA A 34 5.63 5.49 8.14
C ALA A 34 4.37 6.35 8.15
N ASP A 35 3.18 5.74 8.19
CA ASP A 35 1.92 6.46 8.06
C ASP A 35 0.79 6.00 8.99
N HIS A 36 0.76 4.75 9.41
CA HIS A 36 -0.29 4.20 10.27
C HIS A 36 -0.06 4.52 11.75
N ASN A 37 1.20 4.46 12.20
CA ASN A 37 1.59 4.56 13.61
C ASN A 37 2.34 5.86 13.93
N VAL A 38 2.10 6.90 13.17
CA VAL A 38 2.68 8.22 13.39
C VAL A 38 1.65 9.15 14.03
N PRO A 39 2.06 10.00 14.99
CA PRO A 39 1.13 10.92 15.63
C PRO A 39 0.60 11.96 14.64
N THR A 40 -0.67 12.30 14.79
CA THR A 40 -1.33 13.41 14.08
C THR A 40 -1.20 14.75 14.83
N THR A 41 -0.62 14.70 16.03
CA THR A 41 -0.33 15.86 16.89
C THR A 41 1.10 16.35 16.67
N ASP A 42 1.63 17.10 17.63
CA ASP A 42 3.01 17.62 17.59
C ASP A 42 4.05 16.48 17.57
N ARG A 43 4.66 16.28 16.43
CA ARG A 43 5.63 15.20 16.18
C ARG A 43 6.98 15.41 16.87
N SER A 44 7.26 16.62 17.36
CA SER A 44 8.48 16.89 18.12
C SER A 44 8.56 16.10 19.44
N LYS A 45 7.39 15.66 19.92
CA LYS A 45 7.28 14.82 21.13
C LYS A 45 7.54 13.33 20.88
N GLY A 46 7.68 12.92 19.58
CA GLY A 46 7.86 11.53 19.21
C GLY A 46 6.55 10.73 19.25
N ILE A 47 6.68 9.42 19.36
CA ILE A 47 5.58 8.46 19.41
C ILE A 47 5.46 7.93 20.85
N ASP A 48 4.36 8.25 21.51
CA ASP A 48 4.13 7.87 22.91
C ASP A 48 3.80 6.38 23.06
N ASP A 49 3.03 5.82 22.11
CA ASP A 49 2.68 4.41 22.11
C ASP A 49 3.91 3.55 21.77
N LYS A 50 4.25 2.64 22.68
CA LYS A 50 5.46 1.81 22.56
C LYS A 50 5.42 0.87 21.35
N GLU A 51 4.26 0.28 21.07
CA GLU A 51 4.13 -0.67 19.95
C GLU A 51 4.25 0.06 18.62
N SER A 52 3.57 1.18 18.48
CA SER A 52 3.67 2.07 17.32
C SER A 52 5.10 2.52 17.08
N LYS A 53 5.80 2.92 18.15
CA LYS A 53 7.21 3.32 18.07
C LYS A 53 8.09 2.18 17.58
N ILE A 54 7.95 0.97 18.13
CA ILE A 54 8.72 -0.21 17.71
C ILE A 54 8.50 -0.50 16.23
N GLN A 55 7.27 -0.41 15.74
CA GLN A 55 6.98 -0.67 14.33
C GLN A 55 7.63 0.35 13.41
N VAL A 56 7.57 1.64 13.75
CA VAL A 56 8.21 2.71 12.97
C VAL A 56 9.73 2.57 13.00
N ASP A 57 10.34 2.38 14.18
CA ASP A 57 11.78 2.19 14.34
C ASP A 57 12.26 0.94 13.55
N THR A 58 11.44 -0.13 13.54
CA THR A 58 11.73 -1.36 12.78
C THR A 58 11.69 -1.12 11.28
N LEU A 59 10.71 -0.35 10.78
CA LEU A 59 10.66 0.03 9.38
C LEU A 59 11.91 0.81 8.97
N GLU A 60 12.33 1.78 9.78
CA GLU A 60 13.53 2.59 9.53
C GLU A 60 14.79 1.71 9.46
N ALA A 61 14.96 0.81 10.44
CA ALA A 61 16.07 -0.13 10.46
C ALA A 61 16.09 -1.05 9.24
N ASN A 62 14.93 -1.58 8.85
CA ASN A 62 14.79 -2.45 7.68
C ASN A 62 15.11 -1.69 6.38
N CYS A 63 14.58 -0.50 6.20
CA CYS A 63 14.85 0.32 5.02
C CYS A 63 16.34 0.66 4.89
N LYS A 64 16.99 0.98 6.01
CA LYS A 64 18.44 1.22 6.05
C LYS A 64 19.23 -0.04 5.67
N GLN A 65 18.86 -1.19 6.23
CA GLN A 65 19.53 -2.47 5.97
C GLN A 65 19.44 -2.88 4.50
N PHE A 66 18.27 -2.75 3.90
CA PHE A 66 17.99 -3.23 2.55
C PHE A 66 18.09 -2.15 1.45
N GLY A 67 18.52 -0.94 1.81
CA GLY A 67 18.74 0.16 0.86
C GLY A 67 17.45 0.70 0.22
N ILE A 68 16.33 0.64 0.95
CA ILE A 68 15.03 1.11 0.49
C ILE A 68 14.85 2.59 0.85
N LYS A 69 14.33 3.37 -0.10
CA LYS A 69 13.97 4.77 0.12
C LYS A 69 12.80 4.87 1.11
N LEU A 70 13.00 5.62 2.18
CA LEU A 70 11.99 5.84 3.22
C LEU A 70 11.64 7.32 3.34
N PHE A 71 10.35 7.61 3.44
CA PHE A 71 9.84 8.87 3.96
C PHE A 71 9.44 8.67 5.41
N GLY A 72 10.39 8.88 6.31
CA GLY A 72 10.18 8.76 7.76
C GLY A 72 9.32 9.89 8.32
N MET A 73 9.00 9.81 9.61
CA MET A 73 8.05 10.69 10.29
C MET A 73 8.35 12.20 10.11
N ASN A 74 9.62 12.57 10.00
CA ASN A 74 10.08 13.96 9.88
C ASN A 74 10.42 14.37 8.43
N ASP A 75 10.25 13.50 7.44
CA ASP A 75 10.45 13.85 6.04
C ASP A 75 9.27 14.72 5.55
N LYS A 76 9.58 15.80 4.84
CA LYS A 76 8.55 16.70 4.28
C LYS A 76 7.59 16.03 3.29
N ARG A 77 7.99 14.88 2.73
CA ARG A 77 7.21 14.06 1.80
C ARG A 77 6.43 12.95 2.50
N GLN A 78 6.58 12.84 3.82
CA GLN A 78 5.81 11.85 4.59
C GLN A 78 4.31 12.17 4.51
N GLY A 79 3.51 11.14 4.33
CA GLY A 79 2.07 11.21 4.24
C GLY A 79 1.49 9.80 4.13
N ILE A 80 0.20 9.69 3.90
CA ILE A 80 -0.48 8.43 3.70
C ILE A 80 0.12 7.68 2.50
N VAL A 81 0.39 6.38 2.65
CA VAL A 81 1.08 5.56 1.63
C VAL A 81 0.43 5.66 0.25
N HIS A 82 -0.90 5.73 0.17
CA HIS A 82 -1.62 5.83 -1.11
C HIS A 82 -1.69 7.26 -1.67
N ILE A 83 -1.26 8.25 -0.91
CA ILE A 83 -1.18 9.66 -1.36
C ILE A 83 0.24 9.99 -1.81
N ILE A 84 1.26 9.56 -1.08
CA ILE A 84 2.65 9.83 -1.46
C ILE A 84 3.02 9.23 -2.82
N GLY A 85 2.46 8.07 -3.16
CA GLY A 85 2.71 7.44 -4.45
C GLY A 85 2.41 8.36 -5.63
N PRO A 86 1.17 8.85 -5.77
CA PRO A 86 0.82 9.82 -6.80
C PRO A 86 1.55 11.15 -6.68
N GLU A 87 1.61 11.74 -5.49
CA GLU A 87 2.23 13.06 -5.29
C GLU A 87 3.72 13.10 -5.61
N GLN A 88 4.44 12.00 -5.39
CA GLN A 88 5.86 11.89 -5.69
C GLN A 88 6.15 11.29 -7.07
N GLY A 89 5.13 11.08 -7.90
CA GLY A 89 5.28 10.48 -9.23
C GLY A 89 5.71 9.01 -9.21
N PHE A 90 5.56 8.35 -8.07
CA PHE A 90 5.84 6.91 -7.96
C PHE A 90 4.70 6.07 -8.54
N THR A 91 3.45 6.51 -8.39
CA THR A 91 2.29 5.95 -9.06
C THR A 91 2.13 6.59 -10.43
N GLN A 92 2.13 5.79 -11.48
CA GLN A 92 2.01 6.25 -12.86
C GLN A 92 1.06 5.36 -13.66
N PRO A 93 0.40 5.90 -14.70
CA PRO A 93 -0.42 5.09 -15.60
C PRO A 93 0.40 3.93 -16.21
N GLY A 94 -0.23 2.77 -16.33
CA GLY A 94 0.37 1.58 -16.93
C GLY A 94 1.35 0.83 -16.04
N THR A 95 1.59 1.27 -14.81
CA THR A 95 2.43 0.53 -13.84
C THR A 95 1.61 -0.48 -13.04
N VAL A 96 2.26 -1.55 -12.58
CA VAL A 96 1.73 -2.46 -11.57
C VAL A 96 2.24 -2.01 -10.20
N ILE A 97 1.32 -1.84 -9.24
CA ILE A 97 1.63 -1.38 -7.88
C ILE A 97 1.07 -2.38 -6.88
N VAL A 98 1.88 -2.75 -5.91
CA VAL A 98 1.46 -3.58 -4.78
C VAL A 98 1.81 -2.92 -3.45
N CYS A 99 1.00 -3.21 -2.43
CA CYS A 99 1.22 -2.76 -1.06
C CYS A 99 0.54 -3.73 -0.10
N GLY A 100 1.09 -3.90 1.08
CA GLY A 100 0.48 -4.68 2.15
C GLY A 100 -0.70 -3.97 2.82
N ASP A 101 -1.57 -3.33 2.04
CA ASP A 101 -2.71 -2.54 2.51
C ASP A 101 -3.93 -2.77 1.61
N SER A 102 -5.13 -2.87 2.23
CA SER A 102 -6.38 -3.14 1.54
C SER A 102 -6.85 -2.02 0.60
N HIS A 103 -6.38 -0.78 0.78
CA HIS A 103 -6.76 0.37 -0.03
C HIS A 103 -5.87 0.58 -1.27
N THR A 104 -4.97 -0.34 -1.55
CA THR A 104 -4.01 -0.23 -2.67
C THR A 104 -4.69 -0.09 -4.03
N ALA A 105 -5.88 -0.68 -4.21
CA ALA A 105 -6.66 -0.54 -5.45
C ALA A 105 -6.99 0.93 -5.81
N THR A 106 -6.90 1.87 -4.86
CA THR A 106 -7.07 3.32 -5.08
C THR A 106 -6.12 3.86 -6.17
N HIS A 107 -4.93 3.29 -6.31
CA HIS A 107 -3.98 3.68 -7.36
C HIS A 107 -4.51 3.43 -8.78
N GLY A 108 -5.56 2.63 -8.92
CA GLY A 108 -6.28 2.44 -10.19
C GLY A 108 -6.89 3.73 -10.74
N ALA A 109 -7.23 4.70 -9.87
CA ALA A 109 -7.70 6.03 -10.27
C ALA A 109 -6.66 6.81 -11.09
N PHE A 110 -5.38 6.45 -10.95
CA PHE A 110 -4.25 7.03 -11.70
C PHE A 110 -3.80 6.14 -12.88
N GLY A 111 -4.63 5.17 -13.28
CA GLY A 111 -4.32 4.28 -14.39
C GLY A 111 -3.28 3.19 -14.07
N ALA A 112 -2.99 2.92 -12.81
CA ALA A 112 -2.15 1.82 -12.38
C ALA A 112 -2.98 0.53 -12.18
N LEU A 113 -2.38 -0.63 -12.43
CA LEU A 113 -2.93 -1.91 -11.99
C LEU A 113 -2.45 -2.18 -10.57
N ALA A 114 -3.33 -2.07 -9.59
CA ALA A 114 -2.93 -2.03 -8.20
C ALA A 114 -3.61 -3.12 -7.35
N PHE A 115 -2.83 -3.78 -6.50
CA PHE A 115 -3.27 -4.88 -5.64
C PHE A 115 -2.84 -4.68 -4.19
N GLY A 116 -3.80 -4.83 -3.26
CA GLY A 116 -3.50 -5.11 -1.86
C GLY A 116 -3.03 -6.56 -1.72
N ILE A 117 -1.93 -6.77 -0.99
CA ILE A 117 -1.31 -8.08 -0.80
C ILE A 117 -1.12 -8.40 0.69
N GLY A 118 -1.10 -9.68 1.02
CA GLY A 118 -0.84 -10.14 2.38
C GLY A 118 0.65 -10.06 2.74
N THR A 119 0.96 -10.16 4.03
CA THR A 119 2.34 -10.06 4.55
C THR A 119 3.31 -11.06 3.91
N SER A 120 2.88 -12.30 3.68
CA SER A 120 3.68 -13.32 3.00
C SER A 120 3.96 -12.96 1.54
N GLU A 121 3.00 -12.30 0.88
CA GLU A 121 3.18 -11.80 -0.48
C GLU A 121 4.10 -10.59 -0.52
N VAL A 122 4.09 -9.73 0.52
CA VAL A 122 5.07 -8.63 0.67
C VAL A 122 6.49 -9.19 0.67
N GLU A 123 6.77 -10.24 1.48
CA GLU A 123 8.06 -10.93 1.47
C GLU A 123 8.40 -11.46 0.09
N HIS A 124 7.46 -12.19 -0.53
CA HIS A 124 7.65 -12.77 -1.85
C HIS A 124 7.99 -11.71 -2.91
N VAL A 125 7.25 -10.60 -2.94
CA VAL A 125 7.49 -9.50 -3.89
C VAL A 125 8.82 -8.80 -3.62
N LEU A 126 9.19 -8.58 -2.36
CA LEU A 126 10.50 -8.02 -2.02
C LEU A 126 11.63 -8.90 -2.54
N ALA A 127 11.50 -10.24 -2.39
CA ALA A 127 12.51 -11.19 -2.82
C ALA A 127 12.58 -11.40 -4.34
N THR A 128 11.44 -11.35 -5.04
CA THR A 128 11.33 -11.85 -6.42
C THR A 128 10.88 -10.83 -7.44
N GLN A 129 10.21 -9.75 -7.02
CA GLN A 129 9.49 -8.80 -7.89
C GLN A 129 8.38 -9.45 -8.72
N THR A 130 7.83 -10.53 -8.22
CA THR A 130 6.72 -11.26 -8.87
C THR A 130 5.57 -11.44 -7.92
N LEU A 131 4.36 -11.52 -8.47
CA LEU A 131 3.14 -11.85 -7.75
C LEU A 131 2.31 -12.82 -8.59
N ILE A 132 1.86 -13.91 -7.99
CA ILE A 132 1.00 -14.89 -8.67
C ILE A 132 -0.44 -14.42 -8.53
N GLN A 133 -1.05 -14.05 -9.63
CA GLN A 133 -2.44 -13.61 -9.67
C GLN A 133 -3.24 -14.42 -10.71
N LYS A 134 -4.48 -14.77 -10.35
CA LYS A 134 -5.44 -15.27 -11.33
C LYS A 134 -5.94 -14.09 -12.17
N LYS A 135 -6.04 -14.30 -13.49
CA LYS A 135 -6.62 -13.28 -14.36
C LYS A 135 -8.06 -12.98 -13.93
N SER A 136 -8.31 -11.76 -13.48
CA SER A 136 -9.64 -11.30 -13.10
C SER A 136 -10.53 -11.11 -14.33
N LYS A 137 -11.85 -11.24 -14.13
CA LYS A 137 -12.84 -10.87 -15.16
C LYS A 137 -12.95 -9.34 -15.21
N ASN A 138 -13.13 -8.80 -16.41
CA ASN A 138 -13.41 -7.38 -16.58
C ASN A 138 -14.87 -7.08 -16.19
N LEU A 139 -15.05 -6.04 -15.39
CA LEU A 139 -16.36 -5.50 -15.05
C LEU A 139 -16.41 -4.04 -15.51
N ARG A 140 -17.45 -3.70 -16.27
CA ARG A 140 -17.70 -2.31 -16.67
C ARG A 140 -18.90 -1.78 -15.90
N ILE A 141 -18.72 -0.65 -15.23
CA ILE A 141 -19.77 0.08 -14.52
C ILE A 141 -19.92 1.44 -15.21
N ASN A 142 -21.13 1.73 -15.70
CA ASN A 142 -21.45 3.02 -16.29
C ASN A 142 -22.21 3.85 -15.26
N VAL A 143 -21.68 5.01 -14.91
CA VAL A 143 -22.36 5.99 -14.07
C VAL A 143 -22.82 7.14 -14.98
N ASN A 144 -24.12 7.23 -15.24
CA ASN A 144 -24.70 8.21 -16.16
C ASN A 144 -25.35 9.36 -15.37
N GLY A 145 -25.39 10.54 -15.99
CA GLY A 145 -26.02 11.73 -15.44
C GLY A 145 -25.03 12.68 -14.74
N LYS A 146 -25.57 13.54 -13.90
CA LYS A 146 -24.79 14.51 -13.11
C LYS A 146 -25.04 14.25 -11.64
N LEU A 147 -23.99 14.42 -10.82
CA LEU A 147 -24.13 14.30 -9.37
C LEU A 147 -24.91 15.51 -8.85
N PRO A 148 -25.95 15.30 -7.99
CA PRO A 148 -26.63 16.39 -7.31
C PRO A 148 -25.70 17.11 -6.34
N ILE A 149 -26.11 18.33 -5.93
CA ILE A 149 -25.40 19.07 -4.92
C ILE A 149 -25.33 18.23 -3.62
N GLY A 150 -24.17 18.14 -3.01
CA GLY A 150 -23.93 17.39 -1.78
C GLY A 150 -23.57 15.91 -1.99
N VAL A 151 -23.63 15.40 -3.22
CA VAL A 151 -23.20 14.04 -3.56
C VAL A 151 -21.76 14.07 -4.09
N THR A 152 -20.91 13.20 -3.54
CA THR A 152 -19.50 13.09 -3.85
C THR A 152 -19.16 11.79 -4.57
N ALA A 153 -17.94 11.64 -5.04
CA ALA A 153 -17.45 10.38 -5.62
C ALA A 153 -17.52 9.21 -4.61
N LYS A 154 -17.37 9.51 -3.30
CA LYS A 154 -17.51 8.51 -2.24
C LYS A 154 -18.92 7.92 -2.17
N ASP A 155 -19.94 8.75 -2.32
CA ASP A 155 -21.33 8.29 -2.33
C ASP A 155 -21.60 7.38 -3.53
N VAL A 156 -21.02 7.70 -4.68
CA VAL A 156 -21.12 6.87 -5.89
C VAL A 156 -20.51 5.49 -5.66
N ILE A 157 -19.28 5.42 -5.15
CA ILE A 157 -18.64 4.11 -4.92
C ILE A 157 -19.36 3.30 -3.84
N LEU A 158 -19.83 3.95 -2.77
CA LEU A 158 -20.59 3.28 -1.72
C LEU A 158 -21.93 2.73 -2.27
N LYS A 159 -22.60 3.46 -3.16
CA LYS A 159 -23.81 2.98 -3.84
C LYS A 159 -23.52 1.78 -4.73
N ILE A 160 -22.42 1.81 -5.48
CA ILE A 160 -21.97 0.69 -6.33
C ILE A 160 -21.74 -0.54 -5.45
N ILE A 161 -20.94 -0.43 -4.40
CA ILE A 161 -20.64 -1.51 -3.46
C ILE A 161 -21.91 -2.05 -2.82
N GLY A 162 -22.80 -1.18 -2.36
CA GLY A 162 -24.08 -1.57 -1.78
C GLY A 162 -25.05 -2.26 -2.76
N THR A 163 -24.84 -2.12 -4.06
CA THR A 163 -25.66 -2.74 -5.10
C THR A 163 -25.13 -4.09 -5.56
N ILE A 164 -23.81 -4.22 -5.72
CA ILE A 164 -23.18 -5.40 -6.33
C ILE A 164 -22.27 -6.16 -5.36
N GLY A 165 -22.12 -5.69 -4.12
CA GLY A 165 -21.26 -6.27 -3.09
C GLY A 165 -19.79 -5.82 -3.21
N THR A 166 -18.97 -6.29 -2.26
CA THR A 166 -17.53 -5.95 -2.18
C THR A 166 -16.65 -6.84 -3.04
N CYS A 167 -17.08 -8.06 -3.38
CA CYS A 167 -16.35 -9.00 -4.24
C CYS A 167 -16.53 -8.65 -5.72
N LEU A 168 -16.07 -7.48 -6.11
CA LEU A 168 -16.16 -7.00 -7.50
C LEU A 168 -15.18 -7.68 -8.43
N LEU A 169 -14.09 -8.20 -7.90
CA LEU A 169 -13.07 -8.96 -8.59
C LEU A 169 -12.88 -10.26 -7.82
N TYR A 170 -13.06 -11.38 -8.48
CA TYR A 170 -12.63 -12.68 -7.97
C TYR A 170 -11.08 -12.71 -7.97
N THR A 171 -10.49 -11.93 -7.13
CA THR A 171 -9.13 -12.10 -6.68
C THR A 171 -9.17 -13.06 -5.49
N SER A 172 -8.12 -13.82 -5.29
CA SER A 172 -8.01 -14.84 -4.24
C SER A 172 -8.67 -14.41 -2.92
N PRO A 173 -9.27 -15.33 -2.17
CA PRO A 173 -9.86 -15.00 -0.88
C PRO A 173 -8.86 -14.20 -0.06
N SER A 174 -9.32 -13.09 0.49
CA SER A 174 -8.51 -12.31 1.44
C SER A 174 -8.09 -13.26 2.57
N PRO A 175 -6.84 -13.24 3.02
CA PRO A 175 -6.42 -14.01 4.18
C PRO A 175 -7.16 -13.62 5.48
N ARG A 176 -8.07 -12.66 5.40
CA ARG A 176 -8.89 -12.15 6.52
C ARG A 176 -10.36 -12.58 6.47
N ASP A 177 -10.78 -13.36 5.48
CA ASP A 177 -12.14 -13.94 5.41
C ASP A 177 -12.18 -15.33 6.04
#